data_00242e9d2d91fef45c434980f4a1be8d
#
_entry.id   00242e9d2d91fef45c434980f4a1be8d
#
_cell.length_a   1.000
_cell.length_b   1.000
_cell.length_c   1.000
_cell.angle_alpha   90.00
_cell.angle_beta   90.00
_cell.angle_gamma   90.00
#
_symmetry.space_group_name_H-M   'P 1'
#
loop_
_entity.id
_entity.type
_entity.pdbx_description
1 polymer ?
#
loop_
_entity_poly.entity_id
_entity_poly.type
_entity_poly.pdbx_seq_one_letter_code
_entity_poly.pdbx_strand_id
1 'polypeptide(L)'
;MIRVCYYKGCGVVYGEKEPLSDKSLTHGLCSRHHEISLQELRAQIENLRNRVGGFKVLIVEDSTLFRQLLKETLHERFPSVQTREAVNGEEAFQEIETLLPDLIFMDIRLPGETGIELTKRVKARYPNIIVIILTGYDLPGYREFSCQYADNFFSKDPSTTENIFAIVQSILPAQV
;
A
#
# COMPACT_ATOMS: atom_id res chain seq x y z
N MET A 1 9.59 19.58 -12.61
CA MET A 1 8.43 18.66 -12.69
C MET A 1 7.17 19.35 -12.15
N ILE A 2 6.06 19.21 -12.84
CA ILE A 2 4.76 19.75 -12.40
C ILE A 2 4.04 18.70 -11.55
N ARG A 3 3.59 19.08 -10.35
CA ARG A 3 2.88 18.17 -9.43
C ARG A 3 1.38 18.21 -9.68
N VAL A 4 0.81 17.07 -10.04
CA VAL A 4 -0.62 16.91 -10.36
C VAL A 4 -1.27 15.95 -9.35
N CYS A 5 -2.46 16.29 -8.88
CA CYS A 5 -3.23 15.43 -7.99
C CYS A 5 -3.88 14.29 -8.77
N TYR A 6 -3.61 13.06 -8.35
CA TYR A 6 -4.16 11.85 -8.97
C TYR A 6 -5.48 11.36 -8.34
N TYR A 7 -5.92 11.95 -7.22
CA TYR A 7 -7.09 11.45 -6.49
C TYR A 7 -8.36 11.51 -7.33
N LYS A 8 -8.95 10.35 -7.59
CA LYS A 8 -10.24 10.18 -8.29
C LYS A 8 -10.45 11.14 -9.48
N GLY A 9 -9.40 11.35 -10.27
CA GLY A 9 -9.47 12.21 -11.47
C GLY A 9 -9.46 13.73 -11.19
N CYS A 10 -9.01 14.15 -10.03
CA CYS A 10 -8.94 15.58 -9.66
C CYS A 10 -8.13 16.42 -10.64
N GLY A 11 -6.95 15.94 -11.08
CA GLY A 11 -6.10 16.62 -12.08
C GLY A 11 -5.54 18.00 -11.68
N VAL A 12 -5.78 18.48 -10.45
CA VAL A 12 -5.34 19.82 -10.01
C VAL A 12 -3.83 19.88 -9.92
N VAL A 13 -3.22 20.86 -10.59
CA VAL A 13 -1.82 21.23 -10.41
C VAL A 13 -1.66 21.93 -9.06
N TYR A 14 -0.80 21.40 -8.18
CA TYR A 14 -0.66 21.95 -6.82
C TYR A 14 0.76 22.33 -6.43
N GLY A 15 1.68 22.33 -7.38
CA GLY A 15 3.04 22.79 -7.15
C GLY A 15 4.03 22.30 -8.20
N GLU A 16 5.28 22.65 -7.97
CA GLU A 16 6.41 22.24 -8.78
C GLU A 16 7.48 21.58 -7.89
N LYS A 17 8.22 20.64 -8.46
CA LYS A 17 9.34 19.96 -7.81
C LYS A 17 10.60 20.18 -8.64
N GLU A 18 11.72 20.35 -8.00
CA GLU A 18 13.01 20.42 -8.69
C GLU A 18 13.36 19.10 -9.41
N PRO A 19 14.08 19.16 -10.53
CA PRO A 19 14.56 20.40 -11.18
C PRO A 19 13.45 21.15 -11.94
N LEU A 20 13.37 22.49 -11.77
CA LEU A 20 12.35 23.34 -12.39
C LEU A 20 12.43 23.38 -13.93
N SER A 21 13.56 23.02 -14.49
CA SER A 21 13.76 22.89 -15.95
C SER A 21 13.04 21.69 -16.55
N ASP A 22 12.72 20.69 -15.75
CA ASP A 22 11.98 19.50 -16.17
C ASP A 22 10.47 19.77 -16.09
N LYS A 23 9.82 19.80 -17.25
CA LYS A 23 8.37 19.99 -17.41
C LYS A 23 7.56 18.71 -17.31
N SER A 24 8.18 17.57 -16.99
CA SER A 24 7.47 16.31 -16.81
C SER A 24 6.45 16.40 -15.66
N LEU A 25 5.38 15.61 -15.77
CA LEU A 25 4.36 15.51 -14.74
C LEU A 25 4.82 14.55 -13.64
N THR A 26 4.60 14.92 -12.40
CA THR A 26 4.73 14.03 -11.25
C THR A 26 3.41 14.01 -10.49
N HIS A 27 3.03 12.86 -9.98
CA HIS A 27 1.73 12.65 -9.35
C HIS A 27 1.86 12.62 -7.82
N GLY A 28 0.82 13.09 -7.17
CA GLY A 28 0.72 13.10 -5.71
C GLY A 28 -0.68 13.56 -5.29
N LEU A 29 -0.88 13.86 -4.02
CA LEU A 29 -2.14 14.43 -3.52
C LEU A 29 -1.97 15.92 -3.29
N CYS A 30 -2.95 16.73 -3.75
CA CYS A 30 -3.07 18.12 -3.29
C CYS A 30 -3.53 18.13 -1.83
N SER A 31 -3.30 19.24 -1.11
CA SER A 31 -3.59 19.32 0.34
C SER A 31 -5.01 18.90 0.70
N ARG A 32 -6.01 19.32 -0.09
CA ARG A 32 -7.41 18.92 0.11
C ARG A 32 -7.63 17.41 0.02
N HIS A 33 -7.07 16.76 -1.00
CA HIS A 33 -7.25 15.32 -1.21
C HIS A 33 -6.36 14.49 -0.31
N HIS A 34 -5.26 15.05 0.18
CA HIS A 34 -4.48 14.44 1.24
C HIS A 34 -5.29 14.32 2.55
N GLU A 35 -6.01 15.39 2.93
CA GLU A 35 -6.90 15.35 4.11
C GLU A 35 -8.06 14.37 3.93
N ILE A 36 -8.70 14.37 2.75
CA ILE A 36 -9.80 13.42 2.44
C ILE A 36 -9.28 11.98 2.52
N SER A 37 -8.15 11.69 1.91
CA SER A 37 -7.53 10.37 1.95
C SER A 37 -7.18 9.93 3.38
N LEU A 38 -6.69 10.85 4.22
CA LEU A 38 -6.43 10.58 5.63
C LEU A 38 -7.73 10.33 6.41
N GLN A 39 -8.81 11.04 6.12
CA GLN A 39 -10.11 10.82 6.75
C GLN A 39 -10.73 9.48 6.36
N GLU A 40 -10.68 9.13 5.07
CA GLU A 40 -11.13 7.83 4.57
C GLU A 40 -10.33 6.69 5.23
N LEU A 41 -9.01 6.84 5.34
CA LEU A 41 -8.14 5.89 6.01
C LEU A 41 -8.50 5.75 7.51
N ARG A 42 -8.71 6.87 8.21
CA ARG A 42 -9.13 6.86 9.62
C ARG A 42 -10.47 6.15 9.83
N ALA A 43 -11.43 6.35 8.94
CA ALA A 43 -12.72 5.66 9.01
C ALA A 43 -12.58 4.14 8.81
N GLN A 44 -11.69 3.71 7.90
CA GLN A 44 -11.36 2.30 7.73
C GLN A 44 -10.69 1.71 8.98
N ILE A 45 -9.76 2.47 9.59
CA ILE A 45 -9.08 2.10 10.84
C ILE A 45 -10.08 1.89 11.97
N GLU A 46 -11.07 2.77 12.13
CA GLU A 46 -12.09 2.65 13.18
C GLU A 46 -12.89 1.35 13.03
N ASN A 47 -13.22 0.96 11.79
CA ASN A 47 -13.87 -0.33 11.53
C ASN A 47 -12.96 -1.53 11.86
N LEU A 48 -11.63 -1.40 11.68
CA LEU A 48 -10.66 -2.43 12.02
C LEU A 48 -10.47 -2.57 13.53
N ARG A 49 -10.52 -1.47 14.28
CA ARG A 49 -10.42 -1.46 15.75
C ARG A 49 -11.48 -2.30 16.46
N ASN A 50 -12.64 -2.46 15.84
CA ASN A 50 -13.77 -3.21 16.40
C ASN A 50 -13.72 -4.72 16.09
N ARG A 51 -12.70 -5.21 15.35
CA ARG A 51 -12.53 -6.63 15.07
C ARG A 51 -11.89 -7.36 16.25
N VAL A 52 -12.55 -8.41 16.72
CA VAL A 52 -12.00 -9.35 17.70
C VAL A 52 -10.95 -10.22 16.99
N GLY A 53 -9.67 -9.93 17.21
CA GLY A 53 -8.53 -10.66 16.62
C GLY A 53 -7.42 -9.69 16.23
N GLY A 54 -6.16 -10.02 16.50
CA GLY A 54 -5.01 -9.15 16.19
C GLY A 54 -4.97 -8.65 14.76
N PHE A 55 -4.24 -7.56 14.52
CA PHE A 55 -4.07 -6.96 13.19
C PHE A 55 -3.34 -7.92 12.24
N LYS A 56 -3.90 -8.16 11.07
CA LYS A 56 -3.46 -9.18 10.13
C LYS A 56 -2.87 -8.56 8.87
N VAL A 57 -1.65 -8.94 8.56
CA VAL A 57 -0.91 -8.46 7.40
C VAL A 57 -0.59 -9.62 6.46
N LEU A 58 -0.88 -9.46 5.18
CA LEU A 58 -0.45 -10.35 4.13
C LEU A 58 0.69 -9.70 3.33
N ILE A 59 1.79 -10.42 3.14
CA ILE A 59 2.92 -10.00 2.32
C ILE A 59 2.89 -10.82 1.02
N VAL A 60 2.66 -10.16 -0.11
CA VAL A 60 2.63 -10.79 -1.44
C VAL A 60 3.87 -10.35 -2.21
N GLU A 61 4.84 -11.24 -2.29
CA GLU A 61 6.20 -10.96 -2.77
C GLU A 61 6.89 -12.25 -3.24
N ASP A 62 7.41 -12.28 -4.45
CA ASP A 62 8.10 -13.46 -4.99
C ASP A 62 9.54 -13.60 -4.46
N SER A 63 10.22 -12.49 -4.18
CA SER A 63 11.55 -12.49 -3.61
C SER A 63 11.55 -12.97 -2.16
N THR A 64 12.09 -14.17 -1.92
CA THR A 64 12.20 -14.75 -0.58
C THR A 64 12.96 -13.84 0.38
N LEU A 65 14.05 -13.22 -0.10
CA LEU A 65 14.87 -12.33 0.73
C LEU A 65 14.08 -11.10 1.20
N PHE A 66 13.42 -10.41 0.27
CA PHE A 66 12.66 -9.20 0.61
C PHE A 66 11.44 -9.53 1.48
N ARG A 67 10.76 -10.61 1.19
CA ARG A 67 9.61 -11.09 1.97
C ARG A 67 9.98 -11.39 3.41
N GLN A 68 11.09 -12.11 3.63
CA GLN A 68 11.60 -12.38 4.98
C GLN A 68 12.03 -11.11 5.71
N LEU A 69 12.79 -10.24 5.04
CA LEU A 69 13.22 -8.97 5.62
C LEU A 69 12.02 -8.12 6.07
N LEU A 70 11.01 -7.98 5.23
CA LEU A 70 9.80 -7.21 5.57
C LEU A 70 9.05 -7.85 6.74
N LYS A 71 8.93 -9.16 6.77
CA LYS A 71 8.30 -9.91 7.85
C LYS A 71 9.04 -9.71 9.18
N GLU A 72 10.36 -9.90 9.19
CA GLU A 72 11.19 -9.71 10.40
C GLU A 72 11.10 -8.28 10.91
N THR A 73 11.23 -7.32 10.02
CA THR A 73 11.11 -5.89 10.31
C THR A 73 9.74 -5.53 10.93
N LEU A 74 8.66 -6.08 10.40
CA LEU A 74 7.32 -5.91 10.96
C LEU A 74 7.17 -6.56 12.33
N HIS A 75 7.70 -7.77 12.52
CA HIS A 75 7.64 -8.46 13.81
C HIS A 75 8.46 -7.78 14.90
N GLU A 76 9.63 -7.27 14.57
CA GLU A 76 10.46 -6.52 15.52
C GLU A 76 9.76 -5.25 16.02
N ARG A 77 9.13 -4.52 15.11
CA ARG A 77 8.49 -3.24 15.42
C ARG A 77 7.07 -3.39 15.95
N PHE A 78 6.34 -4.40 15.50
CA PHE A 78 4.94 -4.65 15.82
C PHE A 78 4.67 -6.12 16.18
N PRO A 79 5.10 -6.58 17.37
CA PRO A 79 5.02 -8.00 17.76
C PRO A 79 3.60 -8.59 17.79
N SER A 80 2.57 -7.73 17.93
CA SER A 80 1.16 -8.14 17.95
C SER A 80 0.56 -8.36 16.56
N VAL A 81 1.28 -8.02 15.48
CA VAL A 81 0.82 -8.18 14.11
C VAL A 81 0.95 -9.64 13.66
N GLN A 82 -0.11 -10.20 13.14
CA GLN A 82 -0.09 -11.52 12.53
C GLN A 82 0.27 -11.37 11.04
N THR A 83 1.38 -11.97 10.63
CA THR A 83 1.80 -11.96 9.23
C THR A 83 1.54 -13.28 8.54
N ARG A 84 1.09 -13.22 7.28
CA ARG A 84 1.04 -14.32 6.33
C ARG A 84 1.78 -13.91 5.06
N GLU A 85 2.13 -14.88 4.25
CA GLU A 85 2.97 -14.72 3.08
C GLU A 85 2.34 -15.39 1.87
N ALA A 86 2.53 -14.83 0.68
CA ALA A 86 2.20 -15.42 -0.59
C ALA A 86 3.27 -15.05 -1.62
N VAL A 87 3.57 -15.95 -2.56
CA VAL A 87 4.61 -15.74 -3.58
C VAL A 87 4.05 -15.43 -4.96
N ASN A 88 2.74 -15.54 -5.13
CA ASN A 88 2.03 -15.30 -6.39
C ASN A 88 0.56 -14.92 -6.12
N GLY A 89 -0.18 -14.57 -7.18
CA GLY A 89 -1.56 -14.13 -7.07
C GLY A 89 -2.53 -15.21 -6.61
N GLU A 90 -2.29 -16.47 -6.96
CA GLU A 90 -3.15 -17.60 -6.56
C GLU A 90 -3.06 -17.84 -5.05
N GLU A 91 -1.85 -17.96 -4.53
CA GLU A 91 -1.61 -18.07 -3.07
C GLU A 91 -2.18 -16.86 -2.32
N ALA A 92 -1.96 -15.65 -2.86
CA ALA A 92 -2.49 -14.44 -2.25
C ALA A 92 -4.01 -14.48 -2.10
N PHE A 93 -4.75 -14.93 -3.12
CA PHE A 93 -6.21 -15.06 -3.01
C PHE A 93 -6.64 -16.11 -1.99
N GLN A 94 -5.96 -17.26 -1.93
CA GLN A 94 -6.23 -18.28 -0.93
C GLN A 94 -6.02 -17.76 0.50
N GLU A 95 -4.92 -17.03 0.72
CA GLU A 95 -4.64 -16.41 2.01
C GLU A 95 -5.65 -15.30 2.34
N ILE A 96 -6.06 -14.48 1.36
CA ILE A 96 -7.07 -13.44 1.56
C ILE A 96 -8.41 -14.05 1.99
N GLU A 97 -8.86 -15.11 1.33
CA GLU A 97 -10.13 -15.78 1.66
C GLU A 97 -10.11 -16.42 3.06
N THR A 98 -8.96 -16.95 3.46
CA THR A 98 -8.79 -17.64 4.75
C THR A 98 -8.58 -16.66 5.91
N LEU A 99 -7.70 -15.67 5.70
CA LEU A 99 -7.23 -14.76 6.74
C LEU A 99 -8.12 -13.53 6.90
N LEU A 100 -8.67 -13.01 5.77
CA LEU A 100 -9.27 -11.68 5.67
C LEU A 100 -8.32 -10.62 6.26
N PRO A 101 -7.18 -10.34 5.61
CA PRO A 101 -6.17 -9.43 6.14
C PRO A 101 -6.71 -8.00 6.23
N ASP A 102 -6.16 -7.23 7.16
CA ASP A 102 -6.45 -5.81 7.31
C ASP A 102 -5.59 -4.97 6.35
N LEU A 103 -4.36 -5.46 6.11
CA LEU A 103 -3.36 -4.82 5.25
C LEU A 103 -2.68 -5.85 4.34
N ILE A 104 -2.48 -5.49 3.09
CA ILE A 104 -1.67 -6.25 2.13
C ILE A 104 -0.51 -5.38 1.67
N PHE A 105 0.71 -5.89 1.80
CA PHE A 105 1.85 -5.41 1.04
C PHE A 105 1.94 -6.21 -0.25
N MET A 106 1.91 -5.52 -1.39
CA MET A 106 1.78 -6.11 -2.71
C MET A 106 2.95 -5.71 -3.60
N ASP A 107 3.76 -6.67 -4.06
CA ASP A 107 4.68 -6.38 -5.15
C ASP A 107 3.95 -6.30 -6.49
N ILE A 108 4.46 -5.48 -7.41
CA ILE A 108 3.92 -5.38 -8.78
C ILE A 108 4.32 -6.60 -9.61
N ARG A 109 5.56 -7.07 -9.44
CA ARG A 109 6.09 -8.17 -10.23
C ARG A 109 5.87 -9.50 -9.55
N LEU A 110 4.76 -10.13 -9.86
CA LEU A 110 4.44 -11.47 -9.37
C LEU A 110 4.41 -12.47 -10.53
N PRO A 111 4.71 -13.73 -10.29
CA PRO A 111 4.52 -14.79 -11.28
C PRO A 111 3.03 -14.92 -11.66
N GLY A 112 2.77 -14.95 -12.96
CA GLY A 112 1.44 -15.17 -13.52
C GLY A 112 0.66 -13.89 -13.80
N GLU A 113 0.29 -13.11 -12.79
CA GLU A 113 -0.41 -11.85 -12.93
C GLU A 113 0.34 -10.70 -12.23
N THR A 114 0.09 -9.47 -12.65
CA THR A 114 0.70 -8.31 -11.99
C THR A 114 0.01 -8.00 -10.66
N GLY A 115 0.79 -7.50 -9.67
CA GLY A 115 0.20 -7.06 -8.40
C GLY A 115 -0.83 -5.93 -8.57
N ILE A 116 -0.78 -5.17 -9.66
CA ILE A 116 -1.79 -4.15 -9.99
C ILE A 116 -3.13 -4.81 -10.34
N GLU A 117 -3.12 -5.84 -11.21
CA GLU A 117 -4.33 -6.59 -11.56
C GLU A 117 -4.90 -7.30 -10.35
N LEU A 118 -4.03 -7.92 -9.55
CA LEU A 118 -4.40 -8.54 -8.29
C LEU A 118 -5.03 -7.52 -7.32
N THR A 119 -4.46 -6.31 -7.20
CA THR A 119 -5.01 -5.23 -6.37
C THR A 119 -6.40 -4.81 -6.83
N LYS A 120 -6.65 -4.67 -8.14
CA LYS A 120 -7.98 -4.38 -8.69
C LYS A 120 -9.01 -5.43 -8.26
N ARG A 121 -8.65 -6.72 -8.39
CA ARG A 121 -9.52 -7.83 -8.00
C ARG A 121 -9.79 -7.84 -6.50
N VAL A 122 -8.76 -7.61 -5.68
CA VAL A 122 -8.90 -7.51 -4.23
C VAL A 122 -9.82 -6.37 -3.84
N LYS A 123 -9.60 -5.17 -4.36
CA LYS A 123 -10.43 -4.00 -4.04
C LYS A 123 -11.87 -4.12 -4.54
N ALA A 124 -12.10 -4.80 -5.65
CA ALA A 124 -13.46 -5.07 -6.14
C ALA A 124 -14.26 -5.99 -5.21
N ARG A 125 -13.60 -7.00 -4.60
CA ARG A 125 -14.26 -7.99 -3.73
C ARG A 125 -14.18 -7.62 -2.25
N TYR A 126 -13.10 -6.98 -1.83
CA TYR A 126 -12.79 -6.63 -0.44
C TYR A 126 -12.36 -5.16 -0.33
N PRO A 127 -13.26 -4.20 -0.52
CA PRO A 127 -12.92 -2.77 -0.60
C PRO A 127 -12.29 -2.21 0.69
N ASN A 128 -12.51 -2.87 1.82
CA ASN A 128 -12.00 -2.45 3.13
C ASN A 128 -10.57 -2.93 3.43
N ILE A 129 -10.03 -3.86 2.66
CA ILE A 129 -8.63 -4.29 2.82
C ILE A 129 -7.73 -3.16 2.33
N ILE A 130 -6.81 -2.74 3.17
CA ILE A 130 -5.80 -1.74 2.79
C ILE A 130 -4.73 -2.44 1.94
N VAL A 131 -4.45 -1.90 0.76
CA VAL A 131 -3.41 -2.41 -0.13
C VAL A 131 -2.34 -1.36 -0.35
N ILE A 132 -1.11 -1.71 0.03
CA ILE A 132 0.09 -0.90 -0.18
C ILE A 132 0.97 -1.59 -1.22
N ILE A 133 1.21 -0.92 -2.32
CA ILE A 133 2.15 -1.43 -3.33
C ILE A 133 3.58 -1.12 -2.90
N LEU A 134 4.41 -2.17 -2.88
CA LEU A 134 5.86 -2.09 -2.69
C LEU A 134 6.54 -2.64 -3.93
N THR A 135 7.34 -1.82 -4.64
CA THR A 135 8.00 -2.29 -5.85
C THR A 135 9.43 -1.76 -5.99
N GLY A 136 10.32 -2.60 -6.50
CA GLY A 136 11.67 -2.17 -6.92
C GLY A 136 11.67 -1.38 -8.23
N TYR A 137 10.53 -1.27 -8.90
CA TYR A 137 10.41 -0.63 -10.22
C TYR A 137 9.49 0.59 -10.14
N ASP A 138 10.09 1.74 -9.89
CA ASP A 138 9.37 3.03 -9.87
C ASP A 138 9.24 3.61 -11.28
N LEU A 139 8.46 2.95 -12.13
CA LEU A 139 8.11 3.47 -13.45
C LEU A 139 6.89 4.39 -13.35
N PRO A 140 6.88 5.54 -14.05
CA PRO A 140 5.77 6.51 -13.97
C PRO A 140 4.39 5.89 -14.23
N GLY A 141 4.28 4.98 -15.20
CA GLY A 141 3.03 4.28 -15.50
C GLY A 141 2.54 3.39 -14.37
N TYR A 142 3.44 2.69 -13.66
CA TYR A 142 3.05 1.85 -12.52
C TYR A 142 2.52 2.67 -11.35
N ARG A 143 3.13 3.81 -11.08
CA ARG A 143 2.70 4.70 -10.01
C ARG A 143 1.30 5.24 -10.29
N GLU A 144 1.04 5.72 -11.52
CA GLU A 144 -0.26 6.25 -11.92
C GLU A 144 -1.38 5.20 -11.81
N PHE A 145 -1.14 4.00 -12.35
CA PHE A 145 -2.11 2.90 -12.25
C PHE A 145 -2.30 2.42 -10.81
N SER A 146 -1.23 2.31 -10.04
CA SER A 146 -1.31 1.87 -8.66
C SER A 146 -2.15 2.82 -7.81
N CYS A 147 -1.98 4.12 -8.00
CA CYS A 147 -2.74 5.15 -7.27
C CYS A 147 -4.26 5.15 -7.56
N GLN A 148 -4.71 4.48 -8.62
CA GLN A 148 -6.14 4.33 -8.89
C GLN A 148 -6.79 3.23 -8.06
N TYR A 149 -6.02 2.21 -7.66
CA TYR A 149 -6.55 0.99 -7.05
C TYR A 149 -5.96 0.69 -5.68
N ALA A 150 -4.72 1.07 -5.42
CA ALA A 150 -4.07 0.89 -4.12
C ALA A 150 -4.28 2.10 -3.21
N ASP A 151 -4.21 1.87 -1.90
CA ASP A 151 -4.31 2.94 -0.90
C ASP A 151 -3.00 3.70 -0.76
N ASN A 152 -1.87 3.03 -1.05
CA ASN A 152 -0.55 3.69 -1.07
C ASN A 152 0.43 2.97 -2.00
N PHE A 153 1.54 3.68 -2.31
CA PHE A 153 2.59 3.19 -3.21
C PHE A 153 3.97 3.63 -2.70
N PHE A 154 4.89 2.68 -2.56
CA PHE A 154 6.29 2.94 -2.21
C PHE A 154 7.24 2.18 -3.14
N SER A 155 8.38 2.80 -3.41
CA SER A 155 9.53 2.09 -3.99
C SER A 155 10.25 1.30 -2.90
N LYS A 156 10.86 0.15 -3.26
CA LYS A 156 11.70 -0.65 -2.36
C LYS A 156 13.08 -0.01 -2.25
N ASP A 157 13.17 1.12 -1.54
CA ASP A 157 14.42 1.81 -1.23
C ASP A 157 14.66 1.84 0.30
N PRO A 158 15.87 2.13 0.76
CA PRO A 158 16.17 2.12 2.20
C PRO A 158 15.35 3.10 3.04
N SER A 159 14.85 4.19 2.45
CA SER A 159 14.02 5.18 3.16
C SER A 159 12.57 4.72 3.32
N THR A 160 12.16 3.70 2.60
CA THR A 160 10.79 3.19 2.60
C THR A 160 10.43 2.51 3.92
N THR A 161 11.39 1.95 4.63
CA THR A 161 11.16 1.26 5.91
C THR A 161 10.48 2.19 6.93
N GLU A 162 10.95 3.42 7.09
CA GLU A 162 10.35 4.40 7.99
C GLU A 162 8.93 4.78 7.57
N ASN A 163 8.69 4.91 6.27
CA ASN A 163 7.36 5.19 5.72
C ASN A 163 6.39 4.03 5.97
N ILE A 164 6.85 2.78 5.80
CA ILE A 164 6.08 1.58 6.13
C ILE A 164 5.71 1.58 7.61
N PHE A 165 6.67 1.85 8.51
CA PHE A 165 6.40 1.92 9.94
C PHE A 165 5.38 2.99 10.29
N ALA A 166 5.53 4.19 9.75
CA ALA A 166 4.60 5.29 10.00
C ALA A 166 3.16 4.92 9.58
N ILE A 167 3.01 4.27 8.42
CA ILE A 167 1.69 3.82 7.97
C ILE A 167 1.16 2.69 8.85
N VAL A 168 1.93 1.64 9.08
CA VAL A 168 1.49 0.52 9.93
C VAL A 168 1.10 1.03 11.31
N GLN A 169 1.91 1.91 11.91
CA GLN A 169 1.61 2.50 13.20
C GLN A 169 0.33 3.34 13.19
N SER A 170 0.04 4.04 12.08
CA SER A 170 -1.18 4.83 11.95
C SER A 170 -2.44 3.97 11.78
N ILE A 171 -2.28 2.75 11.26
CA ILE A 171 -3.36 1.80 10.97
C ILE A 171 -3.60 0.85 12.15
N LEU A 172 -2.57 0.55 12.92
CA LEU A 172 -2.69 -0.32 14.10
C LEU A 172 -3.69 0.28 15.11
N PRO A 173 -4.58 -0.55 15.67
CA PRO A 173 -5.41 -0.10 16.78
C PRO A 173 -4.51 0.35 17.93
N ALA A 174 -4.85 1.49 18.56
CA ALA A 174 -4.11 1.95 19.73
C ALA A 174 -4.07 0.83 20.77
N GLN A 175 -2.89 0.46 21.20
CA GLN A 175 -2.75 -0.48 22.32
C GLN A 175 -3.35 0.21 23.56
N VAL A 176 -4.43 -0.38 24.07
CA VAL A 176 -5.01 -0.02 25.37
C VAL A 176 -4.17 -0.63 26.47
#